data_6ebaeba3159b9a568072380377021bad
#
_entry.id   6ebaeba3159b9a568072380377021bad
#
_cell.length_a   1.000
_cell.length_b   1.000
_cell.length_c   1.000
_cell.angle_alpha   90.00
_cell.angle_beta   90.00
_cell.angle_gamma   90.00
#
_symmetry.space_group_name_H-M   'P 1'
#
loop_
_entity.id
_entity.type
_entity.pdbx_description
1 polymer ?
#
loop_
_entity_poly.entity_id
_entity_poly.type
_entity_poly.pdbx_seq_one_letter_code
_entity_poly.pdbx_strand_id
1 'polypeptide(L)'
;MKILVFGAGVLGCNLARNFFRAGKDVTLLARGAWGESIPKNGLRIKDKFSPRMSVSRIPVTAELKAEDKYDVIFVVLRYTQFDAILDTVSAGDDLPEVLKWKDSYLSPKSFVLVLGESYTGPVTVNLAHIPHILLGGSTGSGKSVLLKLLLMQALRKGAEVYIADFKGGVDFPKVWHEKCRMCFAEEDLCNILDQLVEELERRKSAFKALGCPNIDAYNEIAERPLQRLIFACDEVAEMLDKTGADSERKKLLAQIENKLSTIAR
;
A
#
# COMPACT_ATOMS: atom_id res chain seq x y z
N MET A 1 -18.12 11.98 -11.84
CA MET A 1 -17.27 10.78 -11.73
C MET A 1 -18.16 9.57 -11.83
N LYS A 2 -18.04 8.83 -12.93
CA LYS A 2 -18.83 7.65 -13.26
C LYS A 2 -18.08 6.39 -12.81
N ILE A 3 -18.69 5.58 -11.98
CA ILE A 3 -18.06 4.42 -11.33
C ILE A 3 -18.69 3.13 -11.87
N LEU A 4 -17.85 2.17 -12.23
CA LEU A 4 -18.28 0.79 -12.49
C LEU A 4 -17.86 -0.11 -11.32
N VAL A 5 -18.79 -0.90 -10.82
CA VAL A 5 -18.48 -2.04 -9.95
C VAL A 5 -18.63 -3.32 -10.76
N PHE A 6 -17.51 -3.93 -11.13
CA PHE A 6 -17.47 -5.17 -11.92
C PHE A 6 -17.50 -6.37 -10.98
N GLY A 7 -18.65 -7.00 -10.88
CA GLY A 7 -18.87 -8.20 -10.07
C GLY A 7 -19.94 -8.01 -8.98
N ALA A 8 -21.06 -8.70 -9.13
CA ALA A 8 -22.23 -8.65 -8.25
C ALA A 8 -22.19 -9.71 -7.13
N GLY A 9 -21.01 -10.00 -6.59
CA GLY A 9 -20.86 -10.80 -5.38
C GLY A 9 -21.21 -9.99 -4.11
N VAL A 10 -21.05 -10.59 -2.94
CA VAL A 10 -21.38 -9.94 -1.64
C VAL A 10 -20.66 -8.61 -1.48
N LEU A 11 -19.34 -8.57 -1.75
CA LEU A 11 -18.54 -7.36 -1.62
C LEU A 11 -18.92 -6.31 -2.66
N GLY A 12 -19.04 -6.69 -3.94
CA GLY A 12 -19.40 -5.77 -5.02
C GLY A 12 -20.77 -5.15 -4.83
N CYS A 13 -21.77 -5.95 -4.43
CA CYS A 13 -23.09 -5.43 -4.11
C CYS A 13 -23.09 -4.42 -2.95
N ASN A 14 -22.32 -4.69 -1.89
CA ASN A 14 -22.17 -3.75 -0.77
C ASN A 14 -21.47 -2.47 -1.20
N LEU A 15 -20.41 -2.58 -1.99
CA LEU A 15 -19.66 -1.42 -2.50
C LEU A 15 -20.55 -0.54 -3.38
N ALA A 16 -21.25 -1.14 -4.35
CA ALA A 16 -22.19 -0.43 -5.22
C ALA A 16 -23.31 0.27 -4.43
N ARG A 17 -23.91 -0.41 -3.43
CA ARG A 17 -24.90 0.19 -2.54
C ARG A 17 -24.34 1.41 -1.82
N ASN A 18 -23.14 1.33 -1.29
CA ASN A 18 -22.54 2.41 -0.52
C ASN A 18 -22.24 3.63 -1.40
N PHE A 19 -21.70 3.43 -2.61
CA PHE A 19 -21.53 4.52 -3.57
C PHE A 19 -22.86 5.15 -3.98
N PHE A 20 -23.87 4.33 -4.25
CA PHE A 20 -25.20 4.82 -4.61
C PHE A 20 -25.84 5.66 -3.49
N ARG A 21 -25.75 5.20 -2.25
CA ARG A 21 -26.22 5.96 -1.07
C ARG A 21 -25.44 7.25 -0.83
N ALA A 22 -24.18 7.29 -1.21
CA ALA A 22 -23.34 8.49 -1.17
C ALA A 22 -23.60 9.45 -2.35
N GLY A 23 -24.65 9.20 -3.16
CA GLY A 23 -25.02 10.04 -4.30
C GLY A 23 -24.01 9.98 -5.45
N LYS A 24 -23.22 8.91 -5.58
CA LYS A 24 -22.26 8.75 -6.68
C LYS A 24 -22.94 8.10 -7.87
N ASP A 25 -22.53 8.49 -9.08
CA ASP A 25 -22.93 7.86 -10.32
C ASP A 25 -22.23 6.49 -10.44
N VAL A 26 -22.95 5.44 -10.07
CA VAL A 26 -22.44 4.06 -10.01
C VAL A 26 -23.29 3.12 -10.81
N THR A 27 -22.65 2.27 -11.61
CA THR A 27 -23.24 1.15 -12.33
C THR A 27 -22.68 -0.17 -11.77
N LEU A 28 -23.54 -1.16 -11.55
CA LEU A 28 -23.13 -2.51 -11.13
C LEU A 28 -23.18 -3.44 -12.35
N LEU A 29 -22.06 -4.11 -12.65
CA LEU A 29 -22.07 -5.18 -13.65
C LEU A 29 -22.49 -6.50 -12.98
N ALA A 30 -23.66 -6.99 -13.38
CA ALA A 30 -24.24 -8.22 -12.88
C ALA A 30 -24.77 -9.07 -14.04
N ARG A 31 -24.42 -10.35 -14.07
CA ARG A 31 -24.82 -11.30 -15.11
C ARG A 31 -25.82 -12.32 -14.55
N GLY A 32 -26.51 -13.02 -15.48
CA GLY A 32 -27.45 -14.09 -15.15
C GLY A 32 -28.62 -13.62 -14.26
N ALA A 33 -29.08 -14.50 -13.38
CA ALA A 33 -30.25 -14.24 -12.54
C ALA A 33 -30.16 -12.95 -11.70
N TRP A 34 -28.97 -12.55 -11.28
CA TRP A 34 -28.74 -11.25 -10.58
C TRP A 34 -28.94 -10.06 -11.51
N GLY A 35 -28.39 -10.12 -12.73
CA GLY A 35 -28.55 -9.09 -13.75
C GLY A 35 -30.01 -8.83 -14.10
N GLU A 36 -30.85 -9.86 -14.08
CA GLU A 36 -32.27 -9.79 -14.35
C GLU A 36 -33.10 -9.35 -13.13
N SER A 37 -32.72 -9.78 -11.95
CA SER A 37 -33.48 -9.54 -10.71
C SER A 37 -33.30 -8.12 -10.16
N ILE A 38 -32.08 -7.61 -10.17
CA ILE A 38 -31.78 -6.31 -9.54
C ILE A 38 -32.53 -5.14 -10.20
N PRO A 39 -32.63 -5.03 -11.54
CA PRO A 39 -33.42 -3.99 -12.18
C PRO A 39 -34.91 -4.02 -11.81
N LYS A 40 -35.48 -5.22 -11.62
CA LYS A 40 -36.89 -5.42 -11.30
C LYS A 40 -37.20 -5.18 -9.82
N ASN A 41 -36.34 -5.73 -8.93
CA ASN A 41 -36.61 -5.82 -7.49
C ASN A 41 -35.76 -4.85 -6.65
N GLY A 42 -34.81 -4.15 -7.26
CA GLY A 42 -33.74 -3.43 -6.57
C GLY A 42 -32.71 -4.34 -5.95
N LEU A 43 -31.53 -3.80 -5.66
CA LEU A 43 -30.50 -4.51 -4.93
C LEU A 43 -30.90 -4.61 -3.44
N ARG A 44 -31.16 -5.82 -3.00
CA ARG A 44 -31.61 -6.14 -1.64
C ARG A 44 -30.43 -6.61 -0.80
N ILE A 45 -30.10 -5.90 0.28
CA ILE A 45 -29.04 -6.28 1.20
C ILE A 45 -29.57 -6.27 2.62
N LYS A 46 -29.35 -7.38 3.33
CA LYS A 46 -29.60 -7.51 4.76
C LYS A 46 -28.26 -7.38 5.51
N ASP A 47 -28.08 -6.32 6.23
CA ASP A 47 -26.89 -6.13 7.06
C ASP A 47 -26.97 -7.02 8.32
N LYS A 48 -25.85 -7.60 8.74
CA LYS A 48 -25.78 -8.56 9.84
C LYS A 48 -26.34 -8.01 11.15
N PHE A 49 -26.18 -6.71 11.38
CA PHE A 49 -26.57 -6.04 12.63
C PHE A 49 -27.85 -5.19 12.48
N SER A 50 -28.57 -5.28 11.36
CA SER A 50 -29.80 -4.56 11.13
C SER A 50 -30.96 -5.52 10.85
N PRO A 51 -32.10 -5.40 11.55
CA PRO A 51 -33.27 -6.21 11.25
C PRO A 51 -33.92 -5.83 9.91
N ARG A 52 -33.61 -4.65 9.37
CA ARG A 52 -34.22 -4.11 8.16
C ARG A 52 -33.41 -4.47 6.92
N MET A 53 -34.11 -4.92 5.89
CA MET A 53 -33.54 -5.11 4.56
C MET A 53 -33.44 -3.75 3.85
N SER A 54 -32.27 -3.44 3.33
CA SER A 54 -32.10 -2.25 2.48
C SER A 54 -32.37 -2.60 1.02
N VAL A 55 -33.07 -1.73 0.32
CA VAL A 55 -33.33 -1.85 -1.13
C VAL A 55 -32.78 -0.63 -1.82
N SER A 56 -31.94 -0.81 -2.85
CA SER A 56 -31.35 0.27 -3.64
C SER A 56 -31.57 0.02 -5.13
N ARG A 57 -32.07 1.01 -5.85
CA ARG A 57 -32.30 0.92 -7.31
C ARG A 57 -31.06 1.40 -8.06
N ILE A 58 -30.02 0.59 -8.06
CA ILE A 58 -28.75 0.89 -8.70
C ILE A 58 -28.83 0.54 -10.18
N PRO A 59 -28.29 1.37 -11.10
CA PRO A 59 -28.11 1.01 -12.51
C PRO A 59 -27.31 -0.29 -12.65
N VAL A 60 -27.77 -1.19 -13.50
CA VAL A 60 -27.16 -2.49 -13.74
C VAL A 60 -26.91 -2.68 -15.23
N THR A 61 -25.74 -3.20 -15.56
CA THR A 61 -25.42 -3.70 -16.90
C THR A 61 -25.01 -5.16 -16.85
N ALA A 62 -25.37 -5.94 -17.85
CA ALA A 62 -24.94 -7.34 -17.98
C ALA A 62 -23.63 -7.47 -18.75
N GLU A 63 -23.28 -6.48 -19.57
CA GLU A 63 -22.09 -6.46 -20.41
C GLU A 63 -21.58 -5.03 -20.57
N LEU A 64 -20.31 -4.91 -20.92
CA LEU A 64 -19.70 -3.62 -21.29
C LEU A 64 -19.64 -3.51 -22.81
N LYS A 65 -19.92 -2.32 -23.31
CA LYS A 65 -19.80 -1.97 -24.72
C LYS A 65 -18.54 -1.15 -24.94
N ALA A 66 -18.01 -1.15 -26.14
CA ALA A 66 -16.79 -0.40 -26.48
C ALA A 66 -16.91 1.12 -26.25
N GLU A 67 -18.12 1.65 -26.34
CA GLU A 67 -18.41 3.08 -26.09
C GLU A 67 -18.59 3.44 -24.61
N ASP A 68 -18.70 2.44 -23.71
CA ASP A 68 -18.87 2.70 -22.29
C ASP A 68 -17.59 3.30 -21.68
N LYS A 69 -17.73 4.42 -21.01
CA LYS A 69 -16.64 5.11 -20.34
C LYS A 69 -16.94 5.27 -18.86
N TYR A 70 -16.00 4.86 -18.03
CA TYR A 70 -16.03 5.01 -16.59
C TYR A 70 -14.73 5.67 -16.12
N ASP A 71 -14.84 6.56 -15.14
CA ASP A 71 -13.68 7.21 -14.53
C ASP A 71 -12.94 6.26 -13.58
N VAL A 72 -13.69 5.34 -12.95
CA VAL A 72 -13.13 4.35 -12.01
C VAL A 72 -13.86 3.02 -12.18
N ILE A 73 -13.10 1.93 -12.24
CA ILE A 73 -13.63 0.57 -12.29
C ILE A 73 -13.14 -0.20 -11.06
N PHE A 74 -14.06 -0.65 -10.24
CA PHE A 74 -13.79 -1.57 -9.13
C PHE A 74 -14.06 -3.00 -9.59
N VAL A 75 -12.99 -3.78 -9.76
CA VAL A 75 -13.09 -5.22 -10.08
C VAL A 75 -13.19 -6.01 -8.80
N VAL A 76 -14.35 -6.59 -8.54
CA VAL A 76 -14.68 -7.30 -7.29
C VAL A 76 -15.03 -8.75 -7.61
N LEU A 77 -14.00 -9.51 -7.96
CA LEU A 77 -14.09 -10.92 -8.35
C LEU A 77 -13.16 -11.79 -7.50
N ARG A 78 -13.32 -13.11 -7.60
CA ARG A 78 -12.30 -14.03 -7.11
C ARG A 78 -11.07 -13.91 -8.00
N TYR A 79 -9.87 -14.01 -7.42
CA TYR A 79 -8.62 -13.88 -8.18
C TYR A 79 -8.54 -14.88 -9.36
N THR A 80 -9.12 -16.09 -9.21
CA THR A 80 -9.19 -17.11 -10.28
C THR A 80 -10.04 -16.72 -11.48
N GLN A 81 -10.79 -15.63 -11.41
CA GLN A 81 -11.64 -15.14 -12.49
C GLN A 81 -11.06 -13.88 -13.14
N PHE A 82 -9.91 -13.40 -12.65
CA PHE A 82 -9.34 -12.12 -13.04
C PHE A 82 -8.82 -12.17 -14.50
N ASP A 83 -8.07 -13.22 -14.83
CA ASP A 83 -7.47 -13.37 -16.16
C ASP A 83 -8.53 -13.38 -17.28
N ALA A 84 -9.68 -14.03 -17.01
CA ALA A 84 -10.77 -14.13 -17.98
C ALA A 84 -11.48 -12.80 -18.30
N ILE A 85 -11.18 -11.73 -17.55
CA ILE A 85 -11.83 -10.43 -17.74
C ILE A 85 -10.85 -9.32 -18.08
N LEU A 86 -9.55 -9.58 -18.05
CA LEU A 86 -8.52 -8.57 -18.35
C LEU A 86 -8.78 -7.91 -19.70
N ASP A 87 -9.08 -8.67 -20.74
CA ASP A 87 -9.40 -8.15 -22.06
C ASP A 87 -10.69 -7.29 -22.11
N THR A 88 -11.62 -7.58 -21.18
CA THR A 88 -12.90 -6.86 -21.10
C THR A 88 -12.80 -5.52 -20.39
N VAL A 89 -11.83 -5.38 -19.45
CA VAL A 89 -11.64 -4.15 -18.65
C VAL A 89 -10.35 -3.43 -18.97
N SER A 90 -9.52 -3.98 -19.87
CA SER A 90 -8.33 -3.28 -20.32
C SER A 90 -8.73 -2.03 -21.11
N ALA A 91 -8.25 -0.91 -20.67
CA ALA A 91 -8.54 0.39 -21.28
C ALA A 91 -7.42 0.79 -22.25
N GLY A 92 -7.27 0.02 -23.32
CA GLY A 92 -6.31 0.32 -24.39
C GLY A 92 -4.92 -0.30 -24.23
N ASP A 93 -4.24 -0.47 -25.36
CA ASP A 93 -2.99 -1.21 -25.50
C ASP A 93 -1.72 -0.47 -25.04
N ASP A 94 -1.84 0.60 -24.24
CA ASP A 94 -0.74 1.55 -24.05
C ASP A 94 0.13 1.28 -22.80
N LEU A 95 -0.25 0.38 -21.90
CA LEU A 95 0.61 0.03 -20.78
C LEU A 95 1.53 -1.13 -21.15
N PRO A 96 2.86 -1.00 -20.97
CA PRO A 96 3.79 -2.08 -21.25
C PRO A 96 3.57 -3.24 -20.26
N GLU A 97 3.69 -4.47 -20.73
CA GLU A 97 3.62 -5.69 -19.91
C GLU A 97 4.61 -5.64 -18.74
N VAL A 98 5.77 -5.05 -18.94
CA VAL A 98 6.78 -4.82 -17.91
C VAL A 98 7.19 -3.36 -17.90
N LEU A 99 6.87 -2.68 -16.81
CA LEU A 99 7.29 -1.31 -16.59
C LEU A 99 8.77 -1.27 -16.17
N LYS A 100 9.62 -0.71 -17.04
CA LYS A 100 11.03 -0.49 -16.74
C LYS A 100 11.22 0.86 -16.06
N TRP A 101 12.11 0.93 -15.07
CA TRP A 101 12.49 2.18 -14.43
C TRP A 101 13.05 3.17 -15.44
N LYS A 102 12.61 4.43 -15.34
CA LYS A 102 13.15 5.59 -16.06
C LYS A 102 13.51 6.66 -15.03
N ASP A 103 14.63 7.33 -15.21
CA ASP A 103 15.05 8.38 -14.26
C ASP A 103 14.08 9.56 -14.19
N SER A 104 13.28 9.77 -15.24
CA SER A 104 12.18 10.74 -15.27
C SER A 104 11.06 10.43 -14.26
N TYR A 105 10.98 9.23 -13.73
CA TYR A 105 10.04 8.86 -12.67
C TYR A 105 10.45 9.39 -11.29
N LEU A 106 11.72 9.72 -11.09
CA LEU A 106 12.16 10.29 -9.83
C LEU A 106 11.57 11.68 -9.65
N SER A 107 10.52 11.78 -8.84
CA SER A 107 9.87 13.07 -8.57
C SER A 107 10.85 14.08 -7.97
N PRO A 108 10.87 15.34 -8.41
CA PRO A 108 11.65 16.39 -7.76
C PRO A 108 11.10 16.78 -6.37
N LYS A 109 9.84 16.44 -6.08
CA LYS A 109 9.22 16.75 -4.79
C LYS A 109 9.80 15.89 -3.68
N SER A 110 9.94 16.51 -2.48
CA SER A 110 10.42 15.83 -1.29
C SER A 110 9.59 14.58 -1.01
N PHE A 111 10.24 13.44 -0.97
CA PHE A 111 9.72 12.12 -0.61
C PHE A 111 8.42 11.64 -1.29
N VAL A 112 8.11 12.14 -2.48
CA VAL A 112 7.14 11.54 -3.39
C VAL A 112 7.82 10.42 -4.15
N LEU A 113 7.36 9.19 -3.98
CA LEU A 113 7.88 7.98 -4.61
C LEU A 113 6.87 7.43 -5.61
N VAL A 114 7.35 6.90 -6.74
CA VAL A 114 6.52 6.27 -7.77
C VAL A 114 6.34 4.80 -7.45
N LEU A 115 5.08 4.36 -7.46
CA LEU A 115 4.69 2.95 -7.29
C LEU A 115 4.62 2.22 -8.62
N GLY A 116 4.25 2.94 -9.68
CA GLY A 116 4.02 2.41 -11.01
C GLY A 116 3.40 3.45 -11.92
N GLU A 117 2.86 3.02 -13.03
CA GLU A 117 2.20 3.86 -14.01
C GLU A 117 0.76 3.38 -14.25
N SER A 118 -0.15 4.31 -14.45
CA SER A 118 -1.53 4.05 -14.85
C SER A 118 -1.81 4.75 -16.18
N TYR A 119 -2.97 4.50 -16.76
CA TYR A 119 -3.40 5.19 -17.99
C TYR A 119 -3.48 6.71 -17.84
N THR A 120 -3.60 7.21 -16.61
CA THR A 120 -3.65 8.66 -16.32
C THR A 120 -2.30 9.21 -15.88
N GLY A 121 -1.23 8.41 -15.90
CA GLY A 121 0.12 8.78 -15.53
C GLY A 121 0.65 8.07 -14.27
N PRO A 122 1.78 8.53 -13.73
CA PRO A 122 2.46 7.88 -12.61
C PRO A 122 1.58 7.80 -11.35
N VAL A 123 1.52 6.62 -10.74
CA VAL A 123 0.92 6.41 -9.42
C VAL A 123 2.00 6.67 -8.38
N THR A 124 1.73 7.57 -7.45
CA THR A 124 2.72 8.00 -6.46
C THR A 124 2.23 7.91 -5.04
N VAL A 125 3.16 7.79 -4.10
CA VAL A 125 2.93 7.93 -2.67
C VAL A 125 3.85 9.02 -2.11
N ASN A 126 3.32 9.83 -1.20
CA ASN A 126 4.12 10.85 -0.51
C ASN A 126 4.42 10.39 0.92
N LEU A 127 5.64 9.93 1.17
CA LEU A 127 6.08 9.47 2.49
C LEU A 127 6.27 10.61 3.50
N ALA A 128 6.26 11.86 3.07
CA ALA A 128 6.23 12.98 4.00
C ALA A 128 4.85 13.13 4.68
N HIS A 129 3.77 12.67 4.02
CA HIS A 129 2.41 12.73 4.55
C HIS A 129 1.89 11.37 5.04
N ILE A 130 2.35 10.28 4.42
CA ILE A 130 1.99 8.89 4.79
C ILE A 130 3.30 8.18 5.13
N PRO A 131 3.79 8.31 6.38
CA PRO A 131 5.13 7.85 6.74
C PRO A 131 5.27 6.33 6.79
N HIS A 132 4.17 5.58 6.83
CA HIS A 132 4.18 4.12 6.96
C HIS A 132 3.44 3.45 5.80
N ILE A 133 4.06 2.41 5.23
CA ILE A 133 3.47 1.60 4.15
C ILE A 133 3.51 0.14 4.57
N LEU A 134 2.38 -0.55 4.44
CA LEU A 134 2.29 -1.99 4.53
C LEU A 134 2.14 -2.57 3.12
N LEU A 135 3.06 -3.44 2.73
CA LEU A 135 3.01 -4.17 1.47
C LEU A 135 2.48 -5.58 1.71
N GLY A 136 1.32 -5.90 1.16
CA GLY A 136 0.69 -7.21 1.26
C GLY A 136 0.54 -7.86 -0.12
N GLY A 137 0.66 -9.20 -0.16
CA GLY A 137 0.45 -9.98 -1.37
C GLY A 137 0.95 -11.41 -1.22
N SER A 138 0.50 -12.31 -2.09
CA SER A 138 0.96 -13.71 -2.14
C SER A 138 2.42 -13.81 -2.61
N THR A 139 3.03 -14.97 -2.42
CA THR A 139 4.35 -15.29 -2.99
C THR A 139 4.32 -15.10 -4.51
N GLY A 140 5.35 -14.46 -5.07
CA GLY A 140 5.44 -14.17 -6.50
C GLY A 140 4.61 -12.94 -6.97
N SER A 141 3.86 -12.25 -6.09
CA SER A 141 3.06 -11.08 -6.46
C SER A 141 3.88 -9.80 -6.72
N GLY A 142 5.21 -9.83 -6.54
CA GLY A 142 6.07 -8.68 -6.75
C GLY A 142 6.31 -7.80 -5.52
N LYS A 143 5.93 -8.23 -4.29
CA LYS A 143 6.17 -7.45 -3.05
C LYS A 143 7.62 -6.97 -2.90
N SER A 144 8.59 -7.91 -2.94
CA SER A 144 10.01 -7.57 -2.79
C SER A 144 10.53 -6.71 -3.95
N VAL A 145 9.95 -6.82 -5.15
CA VAL A 145 10.29 -5.95 -6.28
C VAL A 145 9.82 -4.53 -6.02
N LEU A 146 8.56 -4.36 -5.56
CA LEU A 146 8.01 -3.05 -5.21
C LEU A 146 8.75 -2.44 -4.02
N LEU A 147 9.06 -3.23 -2.98
CA LEU A 147 9.86 -2.78 -1.85
C LEU A 147 11.21 -2.23 -2.31
N LYS A 148 11.95 -3.00 -3.12
CA LYS A 148 13.23 -2.55 -3.70
C LYS A 148 13.10 -1.30 -4.56
N LEU A 149 12.04 -1.17 -5.34
CA LEU A 149 11.76 0.03 -6.12
C LEU A 149 11.60 1.28 -5.23
N LEU A 150 10.86 1.16 -4.13
CA LEU A 150 10.66 2.26 -3.18
C LEU A 150 11.97 2.63 -2.46
N LEU A 151 12.70 1.63 -1.98
CA LEU A 151 13.98 1.84 -1.28
C LEU A 151 15.05 2.43 -2.20
N MET A 152 15.13 2.00 -3.46
CA MET A 152 16.03 2.58 -4.46
C MET A 152 15.74 4.06 -4.67
N GLN A 153 14.47 4.46 -4.77
CA GLN A 153 14.08 5.85 -4.89
C GLN A 153 14.43 6.65 -3.63
N ALA A 154 14.22 6.06 -2.44
CA ALA A 154 14.56 6.69 -1.17
C ALA A 154 16.07 6.96 -1.06
N LEU A 155 16.91 5.98 -1.43
CA LEU A 155 18.38 6.14 -1.50
C LEU A 155 18.78 7.24 -2.49
N ARG A 156 18.18 7.29 -3.68
CA ARG A 156 18.44 8.36 -4.68
C ARG A 156 18.01 9.74 -4.20
N LYS A 157 17.09 9.80 -3.26
CA LYS A 157 16.66 11.05 -2.58
C LYS A 157 17.49 11.38 -1.33
N GLY A 158 18.57 10.63 -1.09
CA GLY A 158 19.50 10.89 0.01
C GLY A 158 19.00 10.37 1.36
N ALA A 159 18.06 9.45 1.41
CA ALA A 159 17.66 8.81 2.66
C ALA A 159 18.73 7.81 3.13
N GLU A 160 18.89 7.68 4.43
CA GLU A 160 19.57 6.56 5.06
C GLU A 160 18.56 5.41 5.23
N VAL A 161 18.93 4.21 4.78
CA VAL A 161 18.01 3.07 4.70
C VAL A 161 18.51 1.93 5.57
N TYR A 162 17.62 1.44 6.42
CA TYR A 162 17.81 0.26 7.27
C TYR A 162 16.88 -0.84 6.78
N ILE A 163 17.42 -2.06 6.62
CA ILE A 163 16.64 -3.21 6.10
C ILE A 163 16.81 -4.39 7.07
N ALA A 164 15.69 -4.86 7.59
CA ALA A 164 15.61 -6.13 8.30
C ALA A 164 15.17 -7.22 7.31
N ASP A 165 16.06 -8.19 7.06
CA ASP A 165 15.86 -9.32 6.15
C ASP A 165 16.18 -10.64 6.85
N PHE A 166 15.13 -11.31 7.30
CA PHE A 166 15.24 -12.59 8.01
C PHE A 166 15.30 -13.80 7.08
N LYS A 167 15.31 -13.58 5.74
CA LYS A 167 15.55 -14.61 4.73
C LYS A 167 17.03 -14.80 4.37
N GLY A 168 17.92 -14.21 5.14
CA GLY A 168 19.37 -14.39 4.96
C GLY A 168 19.96 -13.64 3.76
N GLY A 169 19.39 -12.53 3.35
CA GLY A 169 19.97 -11.67 2.30
C GLY A 169 19.66 -12.12 0.87
N VAL A 170 18.85 -13.15 0.67
CA VAL A 170 18.56 -13.71 -0.66
C VAL A 170 17.85 -12.69 -1.55
N ASP A 171 16.93 -11.92 -0.98
CA ASP A 171 16.16 -10.92 -1.71
C ASP A 171 16.92 -9.62 -1.97
N PHE A 172 18.02 -9.35 -1.23
CA PHE A 172 18.82 -8.14 -1.35
C PHE A 172 20.26 -8.45 -1.79
N PRO A 173 20.57 -8.31 -3.11
CA PRO A 173 21.93 -8.50 -3.63
C PRO A 173 22.97 -7.61 -2.93
N LYS A 174 24.25 -8.00 -3.02
CA LYS A 174 25.38 -7.38 -2.33
C LYS A 174 25.45 -5.84 -2.42
N VAL A 175 25.00 -5.26 -3.52
CA VAL A 175 24.93 -3.80 -3.70
C VAL A 175 24.06 -3.10 -2.65
N TRP A 176 23.05 -3.78 -2.09
CA TRP A 176 22.23 -3.24 -1.01
C TRP A 176 22.98 -3.19 0.30
N HIS A 177 23.83 -4.19 0.57
CA HIS A 177 24.65 -4.25 1.77
C HIS A 177 25.69 -3.11 1.82
N GLU A 178 26.08 -2.58 0.67
CA GLU A 178 27.01 -1.44 0.56
C GLU A 178 26.30 -0.08 0.75
N LYS A 179 25.00 -0.03 0.48
CA LYS A 179 24.19 1.22 0.47
C LYS A 179 23.25 1.35 1.64
N CYS A 180 22.92 0.25 2.31
CA CYS A 180 21.95 0.18 3.39
C CYS A 180 22.55 -0.46 4.63
N ARG A 181 21.98 -0.17 5.78
CA ARG A 181 22.28 -0.91 7.01
C ARG A 181 21.39 -2.13 7.07
N MET A 182 21.99 -3.30 6.86
CA MET A 182 21.28 -4.58 6.87
C MET A 182 21.31 -5.18 8.27
N CYS A 183 20.22 -5.85 8.68
CA CYS A 183 20.23 -6.77 9.81
C CYS A 183 19.53 -8.08 9.45
N PHE A 184 20.04 -9.17 9.99
CA PHE A 184 19.61 -10.52 9.68
C PHE A 184 19.24 -11.34 10.94
N ALA A 185 19.45 -10.76 12.12
CA ALA A 185 19.19 -11.37 13.41
C ALA A 185 18.31 -10.46 14.29
N GLU A 186 17.55 -11.07 15.21
CA GLU A 186 16.62 -10.36 16.08
C GLU A 186 17.36 -9.42 17.06
N GLU A 187 18.54 -9.83 17.56
CA GLU A 187 19.37 -9.03 18.44
C GLU A 187 19.90 -7.78 17.73
N ASP A 188 20.39 -7.93 16.49
CA ASP A 188 20.86 -6.82 15.68
C ASP A 188 19.72 -5.83 15.37
N LEU A 189 18.54 -6.38 15.07
CA LEU A 189 17.36 -5.56 14.86
C LEU A 189 17.00 -4.77 16.14
N CYS A 190 17.03 -5.44 17.30
CA CYS A 190 16.73 -4.77 18.56
C CYS A 190 17.67 -3.58 18.81
N ASN A 191 18.99 -3.76 18.53
CA ASN A 191 20.00 -2.70 18.67
C ASN A 191 19.79 -1.55 17.65
N ILE A 192 19.43 -1.88 16.40
CA ILE A 192 19.12 -0.86 15.39
C ILE A 192 17.88 -0.05 15.79
N LEU A 193 16.85 -0.72 16.29
CA LEU A 193 15.63 -0.03 16.73
C LEU A 193 15.89 0.86 17.95
N ASP A 194 16.80 0.50 18.86
CA ASP A 194 17.22 1.39 19.96
C ASP A 194 17.83 2.67 19.41
N GLN A 195 18.77 2.55 18.47
CA GLN A 195 19.40 3.72 17.83
C GLN A 195 18.36 4.59 17.11
N LEU A 196 17.38 3.99 16.44
CA LEU A 196 16.33 4.73 15.74
C LEU A 196 15.37 5.43 16.73
N VAL A 197 15.07 4.83 17.86
CA VAL A 197 14.26 5.45 18.92
C VAL A 197 15.02 6.65 19.56
N GLU A 198 16.30 6.48 19.86
CA GLU A 198 17.14 7.57 20.38
C GLU A 198 17.22 8.74 19.37
N GLU A 199 17.43 8.43 18.11
CA GLU A 199 17.49 9.42 17.03
C GLU A 199 16.15 10.12 16.84
N LEU A 200 15.02 9.41 16.97
CA LEU A 200 13.68 9.99 16.93
C LEU A 200 13.49 11.03 18.04
N GLU A 201 13.87 10.71 19.28
CA GLU A 201 13.75 11.64 20.40
C GLU A 201 14.71 12.84 20.26
N ARG A 202 15.91 12.62 19.74
CA ARG A 202 16.85 13.70 19.42
C ARG A 202 16.25 14.65 18.38
N ARG A 203 15.63 14.13 17.32
CA ARG A 203 14.99 14.93 16.26
C ARG A 203 13.78 15.69 16.78
N LYS A 204 12.92 15.04 17.57
CA LYS A 204 11.78 15.71 18.22
C LYS A 204 12.23 16.90 19.06
N SER A 205 13.30 16.73 19.83
CA SER A 205 13.88 17.79 20.64
C SER A 205 14.43 18.94 19.78
N ALA A 206 15.13 18.63 18.68
CA ALA A 206 15.65 19.62 17.75
C ALA A 206 14.52 20.38 17.03
N PHE A 207 13.47 19.69 16.58
CA PHE A 207 12.30 20.33 15.96
C PHE A 207 11.58 21.25 16.94
N LYS A 208 11.40 20.81 18.19
CA LYS A 208 10.81 21.62 19.25
C LYS A 208 11.61 22.88 19.53
N ALA A 209 12.94 22.77 19.59
CA ALA A 209 13.83 23.92 19.87
C ALA A 209 13.74 25.00 18.79
N LEU A 210 13.51 24.64 17.53
CA LEU A 210 13.38 25.57 16.40
C LEU A 210 11.92 25.87 16.02
N GLY A 211 10.94 25.30 16.73
CA GLY A 211 9.52 25.48 16.43
C GLY A 211 9.08 24.87 15.10
N CYS A 212 9.80 23.84 14.60
CA CYS A 212 9.52 23.19 13.33
C CYS A 212 8.54 22.05 13.50
N PRO A 213 7.50 21.94 12.64
CA PRO A 213 6.51 20.87 12.74
C PRO A 213 6.98 19.54 12.14
N ASN A 214 8.01 19.55 11.29
CA ASN A 214 8.49 18.37 10.56
C ASN A 214 9.92 18.59 10.04
N ILE A 215 10.50 17.55 9.44
CA ILE A 215 11.86 17.56 8.91
C ILE A 215 12.04 18.52 7.73
N ASP A 216 11.03 18.73 6.90
CA ASP A 216 11.15 19.64 5.75
C ASP A 216 11.28 21.09 6.25
N ALA A 217 10.40 21.51 7.16
CA ALA A 217 10.49 22.82 7.80
C ALA A 217 11.79 23.01 8.59
N TYR A 218 12.27 21.96 9.26
CA TYR A 218 13.57 21.98 9.93
C TYR A 218 14.71 22.21 8.94
N ASN A 219 14.74 21.46 7.84
CA ASN A 219 15.80 21.52 6.83
C ASN A 219 15.84 22.84 6.05
N GLU A 220 14.73 23.61 6.02
CA GLU A 220 14.70 24.94 5.41
C GLU A 220 15.50 26.00 6.21
N ILE A 221 15.63 25.79 7.53
CA ILE A 221 16.26 26.80 8.43
C ILE A 221 17.52 26.29 9.12
N ALA A 222 17.76 24.98 9.14
CA ALA A 222 18.89 24.39 9.84
C ALA A 222 20.19 24.57 9.03
N GLU A 223 21.27 24.92 9.69
CA GLU A 223 22.61 24.95 9.08
C GLU A 223 23.06 23.60 8.56
N ARG A 224 22.60 22.51 9.19
CA ARG A 224 22.88 21.13 8.82
C ARG A 224 21.58 20.37 8.61
N PRO A 225 21.16 20.18 7.36
CA PRO A 225 19.95 19.40 7.04
C PRO A 225 20.06 17.97 7.54
N LEU A 226 18.95 17.44 8.04
CA LEU A 226 18.83 16.04 8.46
C LEU A 226 18.39 15.18 7.27
N GLN A 227 19.04 14.03 7.14
CA GLN A 227 18.61 13.01 6.19
C GLN A 227 17.33 12.32 6.71
N ARG A 228 16.44 11.93 5.81
CA ARG A 228 15.33 11.05 6.17
C ARG A 228 15.85 9.65 6.46
N LEU A 229 15.28 9.01 7.46
CA LEU A 229 15.56 7.63 7.82
C LEU A 229 14.40 6.76 7.34
N ILE A 230 14.71 5.68 6.67
CA ILE A 230 13.74 4.67 6.23
C ILE A 230 14.11 3.35 6.89
N PHE A 231 13.18 2.79 7.63
CA PHE A 231 13.27 1.42 8.12
C PHE A 231 12.32 0.54 7.30
N ALA A 232 12.84 -0.53 6.75
CA ALA A 232 12.09 -1.53 6.00
C ALA A 232 12.28 -2.91 6.63
N CYS A 233 11.20 -3.67 6.71
CA CYS A 233 11.24 -5.06 7.12
C CYS A 233 10.58 -5.92 6.05
N ASP A 234 11.33 -6.88 5.49
CA ASP A 234 10.76 -7.92 4.65
C ASP A 234 10.29 -9.08 5.54
N GLU A 235 9.10 -9.62 5.26
CA GLU A 235 8.46 -10.70 6.02
C GLU A 235 8.26 -10.40 7.53
N VAL A 236 7.59 -9.29 7.83
CA VAL A 236 7.28 -8.90 9.24
C VAL A 236 6.58 -10.02 10.01
N ALA A 237 5.73 -10.81 9.35
CA ALA A 237 5.00 -11.90 9.99
C ALA A 237 5.94 -13.01 10.48
N GLU A 238 6.98 -13.34 9.71
CA GLU A 238 7.99 -14.33 10.08
C GLU A 238 8.87 -13.81 11.21
N MET A 239 9.29 -12.55 11.13
CA MET A 239 10.08 -11.89 12.17
C MET A 239 9.36 -11.88 13.52
N LEU A 240 8.04 -11.64 13.56
CA LEU A 240 7.27 -11.54 14.79
C LEU A 240 6.64 -12.87 15.22
N ASP A 241 6.94 -13.98 14.54
CA ASP A 241 6.39 -15.30 14.92
C ASP A 241 6.96 -15.78 16.24
N LYS A 242 6.08 -15.92 17.22
CA LYS A 242 6.38 -16.42 18.57
C LYS A 242 6.16 -17.93 18.71
N THR A 243 5.82 -18.62 17.62
CA THR A 243 5.53 -20.06 17.65
C THR A 243 6.81 -20.84 17.99
N GLY A 244 6.76 -21.65 19.03
CA GLY A 244 7.93 -22.43 19.48
C GLY A 244 9.06 -21.63 20.12
N ALA A 245 8.92 -20.30 20.26
CA ALA A 245 9.94 -19.48 20.90
C ALA A 245 10.03 -19.76 22.41
N ASP A 246 11.25 -19.81 22.95
CA ASP A 246 11.51 -19.86 24.37
C ASP A 246 11.17 -18.53 25.09
N SER A 247 11.38 -18.49 26.40
CA SER A 247 11.04 -17.32 27.22
C SER A 247 11.92 -16.09 26.88
N GLU A 248 13.17 -16.30 26.52
CA GLU A 248 14.11 -15.21 26.22
C GLU A 248 13.80 -14.59 24.87
N ARG A 249 13.61 -15.42 23.84
CA ARG A 249 13.21 -14.97 22.50
C ARG A 249 11.85 -14.24 22.52
N LYS A 250 10.87 -14.73 23.31
CA LYS A 250 9.59 -14.03 23.49
C LYS A 250 9.74 -12.64 24.09
N LYS A 251 10.67 -12.46 25.06
CA LYS A 251 10.98 -11.14 25.62
C LYS A 251 11.61 -10.23 24.59
N LEU A 252 12.58 -10.74 23.81
CA LEU A 252 13.24 -9.97 22.73
C LEU A 252 12.21 -9.52 21.68
N LEU A 253 11.35 -10.40 21.20
CA LEU A 253 10.30 -10.06 20.24
C LEU A 253 9.32 -9.01 20.80
N ALA A 254 8.97 -9.09 22.08
CA ALA A 254 8.14 -8.07 22.73
C ALA A 254 8.84 -6.69 22.80
N GLN A 255 10.15 -6.66 23.00
CA GLN A 255 10.93 -5.42 22.93
C GLN A 255 10.92 -4.83 21.50
N ILE A 256 11.15 -5.66 20.48
CA ILE A 256 11.09 -5.27 19.07
C ILE A 256 9.72 -4.69 18.73
N GLU A 257 8.63 -5.38 19.09
CA GLU A 257 7.25 -4.87 18.86
C GLU A 257 7.02 -3.50 19.52
N ASN A 258 7.46 -3.31 20.76
CA ASN A 258 7.32 -2.04 21.46
C ASN A 258 8.11 -0.90 20.79
N LYS A 259 9.34 -1.17 20.34
CA LYS A 259 10.18 -0.19 19.64
C LYS A 259 9.60 0.17 18.27
N LEU A 260 9.15 -0.81 17.50
CA LEU A 260 8.44 -0.59 16.24
C LEU A 260 7.18 0.26 16.45
N SER A 261 6.39 -0.04 17.48
CA SER A 261 5.22 0.77 17.85
C SER A 261 5.59 2.19 18.25
N THR A 262 6.75 2.40 18.87
CA THR A 262 7.24 3.74 19.21
C THR A 262 7.64 4.55 17.99
N ILE A 263 8.32 3.91 17.04
CA ILE A 263 8.73 4.54 15.78
C ILE A 263 7.52 4.84 14.88
N ALA A 264 6.46 4.01 14.95
CA ALA A 264 5.25 4.15 14.15
C ALA A 264 4.25 5.22 14.66
N ARG A 265 4.51 5.87 15.78
CA ARG A 265 3.72 6.97 16.37
C ARG A 265 4.28 8.33 16.04
#